data_b91d555587d9c26246607175b74978af
#
_entry.id   b91d555587d9c26246607175b74978af
#
_cell.length_a   1.000
_cell.length_b   1.000
_cell.length_c   1.000
_cell.angle_alpha   90.00
_cell.angle_beta   90.00
_cell.angle_gamma   90.00
#
_symmetry.space_group_name_H-M   'P 1'
#
loop_
_entity.id
_entity.type
_entity.pdbx_description
1 polymer ?
#
loop_
_entity_poly.entity_id
_entity_poly.type
_entity_poly.pdbx_seq_one_letter_code
_entity_poly.pdbx_strand_id
1 'polypeptide(L)'
;FSVIIGLIMSFIFRKEEKAKKEQQMNFEAPPAKRPMSKTMFHFFVLVFILVFANWGAPAPGDTTSLWYYIFSYKWYITGALSLGLAYSLIAILKIKWQWVVAGVIATAGSAVLANYLIPNPKLVPLVPMVVGIASLSLITLFDKRDPENREWTLSAWGFAKQIMPLLA
;
A
#
# COMPACT_ATOMS: atom_id res chain seq x y z
N PHE A 1 -5.87 -13.78 -26.50
CA PHE A 1 -6.96 -12.93 -27.03
C PHE A 1 -6.84 -11.48 -26.57
N SER A 2 -6.63 -11.21 -25.27
CA SER A 2 -6.54 -9.84 -24.71
C SER A 2 -5.41 -8.99 -25.31
N VAL A 3 -4.26 -9.58 -25.63
CA VAL A 3 -3.13 -8.87 -26.25
C VAL A 3 -3.47 -8.43 -27.67
N ILE A 4 -4.14 -9.28 -28.44
CA ILE A 4 -4.55 -8.95 -29.82
C ILE A 4 -5.58 -7.83 -29.82
N ILE A 5 -6.57 -7.90 -28.92
CA ILE A 5 -7.57 -6.84 -28.75
C ILE A 5 -6.91 -5.53 -28.34
N GLY A 6 -5.96 -5.57 -27.41
CA GLY A 6 -5.17 -4.42 -26.98
C GLY A 6 -4.38 -3.76 -28.13
N LEU A 7 -3.76 -4.56 -28.98
CA LEU A 7 -3.04 -4.07 -30.17
C LEU A 7 -3.98 -3.45 -31.21
N ILE A 8 -5.13 -4.07 -31.46
CA ILE A 8 -6.15 -3.54 -32.39
C ILE A 8 -6.70 -2.22 -31.87
N MET A 9 -7.05 -2.14 -30.59
CA MET A 9 -7.52 -0.90 -29.94
C MET A 9 -6.45 0.20 -29.97
N SER A 10 -5.20 -0.12 -29.69
CA SER A 10 -4.08 0.83 -29.78
C SER A 10 -3.90 1.37 -31.18
N PHE A 11 -4.12 0.55 -32.22
CA PHE A 11 -4.03 0.98 -33.61
C PHE A 11 -5.20 1.87 -34.03
N ILE A 12 -6.44 1.51 -33.65
CA ILE A 12 -7.66 2.24 -33.95
C ILE A 12 -7.67 3.62 -33.27
N PHE A 13 -7.31 3.66 -31.97
CA PHE A 13 -7.36 4.89 -31.16
C PHE A 13 -6.04 5.66 -31.13
N ARG A 14 -5.08 5.33 -31.99
CA ARG A 14 -3.75 5.96 -32.05
C ARG A 14 -3.79 7.49 -32.17
N LYS A 15 -4.78 8.05 -32.88
CA LYS A 15 -4.95 9.51 -33.01
C LYS A 15 -5.45 10.15 -31.71
N GLU A 16 -6.39 9.50 -31.03
CA GLU A 16 -6.91 9.98 -29.75
C GLU A 16 -5.90 9.85 -28.61
N GLU A 17 -5.09 8.79 -28.63
CA GLU A 17 -3.97 8.63 -27.67
C GLU A 17 -2.89 9.71 -27.87
N LYS A 18 -2.60 10.11 -29.13
CA LYS A 18 -1.68 11.22 -29.38
C LYS A 18 -2.22 12.54 -28.85
N ALA A 19 -3.49 12.84 -29.11
CA ALA A 19 -4.15 14.04 -28.58
C ALA A 19 -4.19 14.06 -27.04
N LYS A 20 -4.47 12.92 -26.40
CA LYS A 20 -4.41 12.78 -24.93
C LYS A 20 -2.99 12.92 -24.38
N LYS A 21 -1.98 12.38 -25.06
CA LYS A 21 -0.58 12.55 -24.67
C LYS A 21 -0.13 14.01 -24.79
N GLU A 22 -0.54 14.72 -25.81
CA GLU A 22 -0.25 16.16 -25.96
C GLU A 22 -0.96 17.00 -24.88
N GLN A 23 -2.19 16.65 -24.51
CA GLN A 23 -2.88 17.25 -23.37
C GLN A 23 -2.22 16.90 -22.02
N GLN A 24 -1.75 15.69 -21.85
CA GLN A 24 -1.02 15.26 -20.65
C GLN A 24 0.38 15.88 -20.54
N MET A 25 1.07 16.15 -21.66
CA MET A 25 2.36 16.84 -21.69
C MET A 25 2.23 18.33 -21.36
N ASN A 26 1.06 18.94 -21.57
CA ASN A 26 0.77 20.32 -21.15
C ASN A 26 0.35 20.45 -19.68
N PHE A 27 0.09 19.35 -18.98
CA PHE A 27 0.09 19.37 -17.53
C PHE A 27 1.56 19.42 -17.07
N GLU A 28 2.08 20.61 -16.82
CA GLU A 28 3.29 20.77 -16.02
C GLU A 28 3.04 20.04 -14.70
N ALA A 29 3.52 18.81 -14.62
CA ALA A 29 3.54 18.10 -13.35
C ALA A 29 4.30 19.00 -12.37
N PRO A 30 3.71 19.39 -11.24
CA PRO A 30 4.40 20.22 -10.28
C PRO A 30 5.77 19.61 -10.00
N PRO A 31 6.85 20.40 -9.95
CA PRO A 31 8.21 19.89 -9.85
C PRO A 31 8.28 18.92 -8.67
N ALA A 32 8.65 17.68 -8.96
CA ALA A 32 8.69 16.63 -7.95
C ALA A 32 9.62 17.09 -6.82
N LYS A 33 9.04 17.44 -5.67
CA LYS A 33 9.77 17.92 -4.49
C LYS A 33 10.73 16.88 -3.93
N ARG A 34 10.64 15.63 -4.41
CA ARG A 34 11.39 14.49 -3.89
C ARG A 34 12.14 13.78 -5.02
N PRO A 35 13.39 13.30 -4.76
CA PRO A 35 14.11 12.48 -5.71
C PRO A 35 13.32 11.17 -5.96
N MET A 36 13.17 10.82 -7.23
CA MET A 36 12.38 9.66 -7.69
C MET A 36 12.80 8.35 -7.00
N SER A 37 14.10 8.17 -6.72
CA SER A 37 14.62 6.98 -6.03
C SER A 37 14.02 6.78 -4.63
N LYS A 38 13.78 7.84 -3.88
CA LYS A 38 13.16 7.77 -2.54
C LYS A 38 11.69 7.36 -2.64
N THR A 39 10.99 7.92 -3.61
CA THR A 39 9.59 7.55 -3.88
C THR A 39 9.50 6.09 -4.32
N MET A 40 10.38 5.63 -5.21
CA MET A 40 10.45 4.23 -5.62
C MET A 40 10.70 3.31 -4.43
N PHE A 41 11.65 3.62 -3.56
CA PHE A 41 11.91 2.83 -2.34
C PHE A 41 10.67 2.69 -1.48
N HIS A 42 9.94 3.78 -1.25
CA HIS A 42 8.68 3.75 -0.49
C HIS A 42 7.66 2.80 -1.13
N PHE A 43 7.44 2.90 -2.44
CA PHE A 43 6.54 2.01 -3.17
C PHE A 43 6.99 0.55 -3.14
N PHE A 44 8.27 0.27 -3.30
CA PHE A 44 8.79 -1.09 -3.18
C PHE A 44 8.50 -1.70 -1.82
N VAL A 45 8.71 -0.95 -0.74
CA VAL A 45 8.40 -1.42 0.62
C VAL A 45 6.91 -1.74 0.76
N LEU A 46 6.02 -0.87 0.26
CA LEU A 46 4.57 -1.12 0.27
C LEU A 46 4.18 -2.38 -0.52
N VAL A 47 4.73 -2.55 -1.73
CA VAL A 47 4.48 -3.72 -2.57
C VAL A 47 4.96 -4.99 -1.89
N PHE A 48 6.16 -5.00 -1.30
CA PHE A 48 6.67 -6.16 -0.58
C PHE A 48 5.84 -6.51 0.64
N ILE A 49 5.40 -5.52 1.42
CA ILE A 49 4.45 -5.76 2.53
C ILE A 49 3.19 -6.44 2.01
N LEU A 50 2.61 -5.95 0.91
CA LEU A 50 1.41 -6.52 0.31
C LEU A 50 1.65 -7.98 -0.13
N VAL A 51 2.75 -8.24 -0.82
CA VAL A 51 3.11 -9.58 -1.31
C VAL A 51 3.31 -10.56 -0.16
N PHE A 52 4.14 -10.22 0.83
CA PHE A 52 4.45 -11.14 1.92
C PHE A 52 3.28 -11.31 2.90
N ALA A 53 2.50 -10.28 3.18
CA ALA A 53 1.31 -10.40 4.03
C ALA A 53 0.25 -11.34 3.41
N ASN A 54 0.11 -11.31 2.08
CA ASN A 54 -0.84 -12.15 1.34
C ASN A 54 -0.24 -13.48 0.86
N TRP A 55 0.97 -13.85 1.32
CA TRP A 55 1.60 -15.11 0.90
C TRP A 55 0.76 -16.31 1.30
N GLY A 56 0.33 -17.10 0.30
CA GLY A 56 -0.58 -18.23 0.49
C GLY A 56 0.07 -19.43 1.21
N ALA A 57 -0.76 -20.27 1.81
CA ALA A 57 -0.29 -21.50 2.43
C ALA A 57 0.30 -22.46 1.38
N PRO A 58 1.34 -23.23 1.72
CA PRO A 58 1.89 -24.29 0.86
C PRO A 58 0.89 -25.43 0.64
N ALA A 59 1.16 -26.29 -0.33
CA ALA A 59 0.37 -27.50 -0.53
C ALA A 59 0.40 -28.42 0.70
N PRO A 60 -0.69 -29.16 0.99
CA PRO A 60 -0.72 -30.09 2.11
C PRO A 60 0.42 -31.11 2.03
N GLY A 61 1.24 -31.21 3.07
CA GLY A 61 2.40 -32.13 3.15
C GLY A 61 3.73 -31.56 2.67
N ASP A 62 3.77 -30.38 2.10
CA ASP A 62 5.01 -29.72 1.66
C ASP A 62 5.62 -28.92 2.83
N THR A 63 6.68 -29.47 3.43
CA THR A 63 7.42 -28.85 4.55
C THR A 63 8.85 -28.46 4.19
N THR A 64 9.29 -28.74 2.98
CA THR A 64 10.70 -28.60 2.56
C THR A 64 10.93 -27.56 1.47
N SER A 65 9.86 -27.04 0.85
CA SER A 65 9.98 -26.06 -0.23
C SER A 65 10.32 -24.65 0.31
N LEU A 66 10.92 -23.84 -0.55
CA LEU A 66 11.13 -22.40 -0.29
C LEU A 66 9.80 -21.71 0.03
N TRP A 67 8.70 -22.17 -0.58
CA TRP A 67 7.36 -21.65 -0.35
C TRP A 67 6.92 -21.80 1.11
N TYR A 68 7.17 -22.98 1.71
CA TYR A 68 6.90 -23.25 3.11
C TYR A 68 7.71 -22.34 4.05
N TYR A 69 9.01 -22.16 3.78
CA TYR A 69 9.86 -21.30 4.60
C TYR A 69 9.38 -19.84 4.55
N ILE A 70 9.08 -19.32 3.36
CA ILE A 70 8.54 -17.95 3.23
C ILE A 70 7.22 -17.81 3.98
N PHE A 71 6.31 -18.79 3.86
CA PHE A 71 5.03 -18.78 4.56
C PHE A 71 5.21 -18.82 6.08
N SER A 72 6.13 -19.63 6.60
CA SER A 72 6.41 -19.72 8.04
C SER A 72 6.97 -18.43 8.61
N TYR A 73 7.82 -17.75 7.85
CA TYR A 73 8.47 -16.51 8.27
C TYR A 73 7.78 -15.24 7.79
N LYS A 74 6.67 -15.34 7.08
CA LYS A 74 6.00 -14.19 6.44
C LYS A 74 5.71 -13.04 7.40
N TRP A 75 5.32 -13.33 8.63
CA TRP A 75 5.02 -12.32 9.64
C TRP A 75 6.26 -11.59 10.14
N TYR A 76 7.39 -12.30 10.27
CA TYR A 76 8.68 -11.66 10.61
C TYR A 76 9.17 -10.77 9.46
N ILE A 77 9.06 -11.25 8.22
CA ILE A 77 9.42 -10.48 7.03
C ILE A 77 8.54 -9.23 6.92
N THR A 78 7.22 -9.39 7.06
CA THR A 78 6.26 -8.29 7.03
C THR A 78 6.52 -7.29 8.17
N GLY A 79 6.87 -7.77 9.35
CA GLY A 79 7.26 -6.94 10.50
C GLY A 79 8.52 -6.12 10.22
N ALA A 80 9.56 -6.73 9.67
CA ALA A 80 10.79 -6.02 9.27
C ALA A 80 10.51 -4.97 8.18
N LEU A 81 9.70 -5.32 7.18
CA LEU A 81 9.28 -4.38 6.14
C LEU A 81 8.42 -3.23 6.70
N SER A 82 7.61 -3.48 7.72
CA SER A 82 6.82 -2.44 8.40
C SER A 82 7.72 -1.44 9.15
N LEU A 83 8.86 -1.88 9.70
CA LEU A 83 9.88 -0.97 10.23
C LEU A 83 10.51 -0.14 9.11
N GLY A 84 10.79 -0.75 7.95
CA GLY A 84 11.23 -0.04 6.74
C GLY A 84 10.21 0.99 6.27
N LEU A 85 8.90 0.67 6.35
CA LEU A 85 7.83 1.62 6.07
C LEU A 85 7.84 2.78 7.08
N ALA A 86 7.94 2.50 8.38
CA ALA A 86 8.02 3.54 9.41
C ALA A 86 9.21 4.48 9.18
N TYR A 87 10.37 3.91 8.85
CA TYR A 87 11.54 4.71 8.44
C TYR A 87 11.24 5.57 7.21
N SER A 88 10.61 5.01 6.20
CA SER A 88 10.24 5.73 4.96
C SER A 88 9.27 6.87 5.24
N LEU A 89 8.29 6.68 6.13
CA LEU A 89 7.34 7.73 6.54
C LEU A 89 8.07 8.91 7.21
N ILE A 90 9.08 8.62 8.03
CA ILE A 90 9.85 9.67 8.73
C ILE A 90 10.87 10.32 7.80
N ALA A 91 11.68 9.52 7.08
CA ALA A 91 12.83 10.01 6.32
C ALA A 91 12.44 10.58 4.95
N ILE A 92 11.42 10.01 4.30
CA ILE A 92 11.03 10.36 2.93
C ILE A 92 9.82 11.30 2.96
N LEU A 93 8.77 10.95 3.68
CA LEU A 93 7.55 11.75 3.78
C LEU A 93 7.66 12.87 4.84
N LYS A 94 8.75 12.91 5.61
CA LYS A 94 9.01 13.93 6.65
C LYS A 94 7.89 14.07 7.70
N ILE A 95 7.14 12.99 7.92
CA ILE A 95 6.10 12.95 8.94
C ILE A 95 6.79 12.99 10.33
N LYS A 96 6.17 13.68 11.30
CA LYS A 96 6.69 13.70 12.67
C LYS A 96 6.76 12.30 13.23
N TRP A 97 7.92 11.90 13.73
CA TRP A 97 8.17 10.56 14.29
C TRP A 97 7.16 10.16 15.37
N GLN A 98 6.70 11.13 16.17
CA GLN A 98 5.70 10.93 17.22
C GLN A 98 4.39 10.33 16.69
N TRP A 99 3.90 10.81 15.54
CA TRP A 99 2.69 10.30 14.91
C TRP A 99 2.88 8.91 14.32
N VAL A 100 4.07 8.66 13.76
CA VAL A 100 4.41 7.32 13.23
C VAL A 100 4.49 6.32 14.37
N VAL A 101 5.17 6.66 15.47
CA VAL A 101 5.26 5.81 16.67
C VAL A 101 3.87 5.56 17.27
N ALA A 102 3.03 6.60 17.39
CA ALA A 102 1.66 6.44 17.87
C ALA A 102 0.84 5.49 16.98
N GLY A 103 0.96 5.59 15.66
CA GLY A 103 0.31 4.69 14.71
C GLY A 103 0.80 3.24 14.85
N VAL A 104 2.10 3.04 15.01
CA VAL A 104 2.69 1.71 15.23
C VAL A 104 2.19 1.11 16.54
N ILE A 105 2.20 1.88 17.65
CA ILE A 105 1.70 1.42 18.95
C ILE A 105 0.21 1.09 18.88
N ALA A 106 -0.60 1.93 18.21
CA ALA A 106 -2.03 1.68 18.04
C ALA A 106 -2.30 0.40 17.27
N THR A 107 -1.56 0.18 16.17
CA THR A 107 -1.68 -1.03 15.34
C THR A 107 -1.22 -2.27 16.09
N ALA A 108 -0.06 -2.23 16.73
CA ALA A 108 0.45 -3.35 17.53
C ALA A 108 -0.46 -3.66 18.73
N GLY A 109 -0.90 -2.63 19.46
CA GLY A 109 -1.84 -2.78 20.57
C GLY A 109 -3.17 -3.38 20.14
N SER A 110 -3.70 -2.94 19.00
CA SER A 110 -4.93 -3.51 18.43
C SER A 110 -4.77 -4.98 18.03
N ALA A 111 -3.59 -5.38 17.54
CA ALA A 111 -3.29 -6.79 17.21
C ALA A 111 -3.28 -7.67 18.46
N VAL A 112 -2.67 -7.19 19.54
CA VAL A 112 -2.67 -7.89 20.84
C VAL A 112 -4.09 -8.00 21.40
N LEU A 113 -4.83 -6.89 21.45
CA LEU A 113 -6.22 -6.87 21.92
C LEU A 113 -7.13 -7.77 21.10
N ALA A 114 -6.98 -7.77 19.77
CA ALA A 114 -7.78 -8.62 18.89
C ALA A 114 -7.58 -10.11 19.18
N ASN A 115 -6.33 -10.53 19.49
CA ASN A 115 -6.04 -11.91 19.88
C ASN A 115 -6.74 -12.35 21.18
N TYR A 116 -6.95 -11.42 22.14
CA TYR A 116 -7.61 -11.73 23.41
C TYR A 116 -9.15 -11.63 23.30
N LEU A 117 -9.67 -10.68 22.51
CA LEU A 117 -11.10 -10.35 22.49
C LEU A 117 -11.88 -11.09 21.41
N ILE A 118 -11.23 -11.51 20.31
CA ILE A 118 -11.92 -12.11 19.17
C ILE A 118 -11.70 -13.63 19.16
N PRO A 119 -12.77 -14.44 19.42
CA PRO A 119 -12.65 -15.88 19.43
C PRO A 119 -12.48 -16.48 18.02
N ASN A 120 -12.79 -15.72 16.96
CA ASN A 120 -12.66 -16.19 15.58
C ASN A 120 -11.30 -15.80 14.99
N PRO A 121 -10.36 -16.76 14.77
CA PRO A 121 -9.01 -16.49 14.31
C PRO A 121 -8.94 -15.84 12.93
N LYS A 122 -9.99 -15.97 12.10
CA LYS A 122 -10.06 -15.34 10.77
C LYS A 122 -10.29 -13.83 10.84
N LEU A 123 -10.92 -13.32 11.92
CA LEU A 123 -11.23 -11.91 12.09
C LEU A 123 -10.10 -11.15 12.83
N VAL A 124 -9.25 -11.86 13.56
CA VAL A 124 -8.14 -11.25 14.32
C VAL A 124 -7.26 -10.32 13.49
N PRO A 125 -6.78 -10.70 12.29
CA PRO A 125 -5.91 -9.82 11.50
C PRO A 125 -6.64 -8.62 10.87
N LEU A 126 -7.96 -8.62 10.79
CA LEU A 126 -8.73 -7.50 10.22
C LEU A 126 -8.65 -6.25 11.12
N VAL A 127 -8.65 -6.43 12.43
CA VAL A 127 -8.63 -5.31 13.38
C VAL A 127 -7.36 -4.48 13.25
N PRO A 128 -6.14 -5.03 13.37
CA PRO A 128 -4.91 -4.25 13.20
C PRO A 128 -4.77 -3.70 11.76
N MET A 129 -5.32 -4.38 10.74
CA MET A 129 -5.33 -3.88 9.39
C MET A 129 -6.17 -2.60 9.28
N VAL A 130 -7.40 -2.59 9.79
CA VAL A 130 -8.28 -1.42 9.78
C VAL A 130 -7.68 -0.27 10.61
N VAL A 131 -7.16 -0.57 11.80
CA VAL A 131 -6.50 0.42 12.67
C VAL A 131 -5.24 0.99 12.00
N GLY A 132 -4.45 0.14 11.33
CA GLY A 132 -3.26 0.56 10.59
C GLY A 132 -3.61 1.49 9.43
N ILE A 133 -4.59 1.14 8.61
CA ILE A 133 -5.05 1.97 7.50
C ILE A 133 -5.63 3.29 8.01
N ALA A 134 -6.45 3.24 9.05
CA ALA A 134 -7.04 4.44 9.65
C ALA A 134 -5.97 5.37 10.23
N SER A 135 -5.00 4.83 10.98
CA SER A 135 -3.90 5.63 11.54
C SER A 135 -3.03 6.27 10.47
N LEU A 136 -2.66 5.54 9.41
CA LEU A 136 -1.91 6.08 8.28
C LEU A 136 -2.70 7.18 7.56
N SER A 137 -3.98 6.95 7.29
CA SER A 137 -4.86 7.94 6.65
C SER A 137 -4.99 9.20 7.49
N LEU A 138 -5.18 9.07 8.80
CA LEU A 138 -5.26 10.23 9.70
C LEU A 138 -3.94 11.00 9.73
N ILE A 139 -2.80 10.30 9.86
CA ILE A 139 -1.47 10.92 9.88
C ILE A 139 -1.23 11.74 8.60
N THR A 140 -1.57 11.18 7.43
CA THR A 140 -1.35 11.84 6.14
C THR A 140 -2.35 12.97 5.87
N LEU A 141 -3.61 12.85 6.29
CA LEU A 141 -4.63 13.89 6.15
C LEU A 141 -4.38 15.10 7.05
N PHE A 142 -3.88 14.88 8.28
CA PHE A 142 -3.58 15.94 9.23
C PHE A 142 -2.17 16.52 9.08
N ASP A 143 -1.32 15.94 8.22
CA ASP A 143 -0.01 16.52 7.93
C ASP A 143 -0.14 17.75 7.03
N LYS A 144 -0.15 18.93 7.66
CA LYS A 144 -0.21 20.24 6.97
C LYS A 144 1.11 20.60 6.25
N ARG A 145 2.18 19.83 6.43
CA ARG A 145 3.53 20.19 5.95
C ARG A 145 3.73 19.86 4.48
N ASP A 146 3.08 18.81 4.00
CA ASP A 146 3.22 18.35 2.62
C ASP A 146 1.84 18.08 2.00
N PRO A 147 1.35 19.01 1.15
CA PRO A 147 0.07 18.86 0.48
C PRO A 147 0.01 17.62 -0.42
N GLU A 148 1.16 17.14 -0.92
CA GLU A 148 1.26 15.95 -1.79
C GLU A 148 0.79 14.68 -1.05
N ASN A 149 1.16 14.50 0.23
CA ASN A 149 0.72 13.36 1.02
C ASN A 149 -0.81 13.33 1.20
N ARG A 150 -1.40 14.50 1.36
CA ARG A 150 -2.85 14.65 1.48
C ARG A 150 -3.56 14.33 0.17
N GLU A 151 -3.03 14.79 -0.95
CA GLU A 151 -3.58 14.51 -2.28
C GLU A 151 -3.54 13.03 -2.60
N TRP A 152 -2.46 12.34 -2.28
CA TRP A 152 -2.36 10.88 -2.44
C TRP A 152 -3.41 10.14 -1.62
N THR A 153 -3.61 10.53 -0.37
CA THR A 153 -4.62 9.90 0.50
C THR A 153 -6.04 10.15 0.00
N LEU A 154 -6.34 11.36 -0.45
CA LEU A 154 -7.65 11.70 -1.03
C LEU A 154 -7.90 10.96 -2.34
N SER A 155 -6.88 10.83 -3.19
CA SER A 155 -6.96 10.06 -4.43
C SER A 155 -7.19 8.58 -4.15
N ALA A 156 -6.42 7.99 -3.21
CA ALA A 156 -6.61 6.60 -2.79
C ALA A 156 -8.01 6.36 -2.22
N TRP A 157 -8.55 7.30 -1.44
CA TRP A 157 -9.92 7.23 -0.94
C TRP A 157 -10.97 7.35 -2.05
N GLY A 158 -10.71 8.20 -3.06
CA GLY A 158 -11.54 8.30 -4.25
C GLY A 158 -11.63 6.97 -5.00
N PHE A 159 -10.49 6.31 -5.24
CA PHE A 159 -10.44 4.98 -5.85
C PHE A 159 -11.13 3.92 -4.99
N ALA A 160 -10.90 3.91 -3.68
CA ALA A 160 -11.56 2.97 -2.78
C ALA A 160 -13.08 3.07 -2.87
N LYS A 161 -13.64 4.29 -2.89
CA LYS A 161 -15.10 4.50 -3.07
C LYS A 161 -15.62 3.98 -4.40
N GLN A 162 -14.83 4.05 -5.47
CA GLN A 162 -15.24 3.56 -6.80
C GLN A 162 -15.20 2.03 -6.89
N ILE A 163 -14.22 1.39 -6.22
CA ILE A 163 -14.03 -0.05 -6.26
C ILE A 163 -14.95 -0.78 -5.26
N MET A 164 -15.23 -0.18 -4.10
CA MET A 164 -16.03 -0.81 -3.04
C MET A 164 -17.43 -1.28 -3.51
N PRO A 165 -18.20 -0.52 -4.31
CA PRO A 165 -19.48 -0.99 -4.84
C PRO A 165 -19.37 -2.12 -5.86
N LEU A 166 -18.18 -2.30 -6.48
CA LEU A 166 -17.94 -3.39 -7.44
C LEU A 166 -17.55 -4.70 -6.74
N LEU A 167 -17.14 -4.63 -5.47
CA LEU A 167 -16.74 -5.78 -4.66
C LEU A 167 -17.85 -6.26 -3.72
N ALA A 168 -18.91 -5.49 -3.54
CA ALA A 168 -20.09 -5.83 -2.72
C ALA A 168 -21.15 -6.57 -3.54
#